data_a62971760fdfac3f677fd5ff9cf042cc
#
_entry.id   a62971760fdfac3f677fd5ff9cf042cc
#
_cell.length_a   1.000
_cell.length_b   1.000
_cell.length_c   1.000
_cell.angle_alpha   90.00
_cell.angle_beta   90.00
_cell.angle_gamma   90.00
#
_symmetry.space_group_name_H-M   'P 1'
#
loop_
_entity.id
_entity.type
_entity.pdbx_description
1 polymer ?
#
loop_
_entity_poly.entity_id
_entity_poly.type
_entity_poly.pdbx_seq_one_letter_code
_entity_poly.pdbx_strand_id
1 'polypeptide(L)'
;MTQPFIFHGQSSDWVSRHDQRLTVRLAVEKTAAFNKIVVRHEPDNEEYLVEMTLSGETEHLNYWTATFELNSDRAITHYVFKLVTDNYQYWLDGKGVSQRVPSKETHFKFNAEHQPPEWVSEQVFYQIFPDRFCNGNPDISVKDGEYLVSGGHKSVTSKAWGSPVDTENGYGGCEFYGGDLYGVEQKLDYLQALGVSALYLNPIFTAPSNHKYDTSDYTQVDPHLGTNEHFASLCEKLHQRDMKIMLDAVFNHTSTEHPWFNLQGLSPMTGAYQSVDSPYRHYYFFDGESQNYIGWKGIRSLPVLNFEHPEVRDYIYQGEDAVIKHWLKPPYCIDGWRFDVIHMLGEGEGAKNNAHYVKAFRQSAKDVNPDCYVLGEHFFEATQWLQGDQEDGAMNYYGFAHPVRALLAQLDISFDPIQLSVGDFLDWQAEARAKIPWHNQLSQLNQLDSHDTARFLELVKDDPRRFKLAATLLFGYVGTPCLYYGTELGMMGSHDPDNRRCMPWETVENNSYLAFFKQLIALRLSNPALQKGDYIPLYQDNESFVFARQLGDNTVINGFNLSDTPKTLSIDLWKTAVTDGEFISSLSGQKTSACNGQLPLTLSPMSGDLLALQRGS
;
A
#
# COMPACT_ATOMS: atom_id res chain seq x y z
N MET A 1 -17.78 12.97 -32.98
CA MET A 1 -16.68 13.89 -32.62
C MET A 1 -15.82 13.15 -31.62
N THR A 2 -14.50 13.13 -31.82
CA THR A 2 -13.57 12.62 -30.82
C THR A 2 -13.60 13.56 -29.62
N GLN A 3 -13.60 13.01 -28.41
CA GLN A 3 -13.53 13.76 -27.16
C GLN A 3 -12.20 14.55 -27.13
N PRO A 4 -12.21 15.87 -26.85
CA PRO A 4 -10.97 16.63 -26.75
C PRO A 4 -10.16 16.19 -25.54
N PHE A 5 -8.84 16.37 -25.62
CA PHE A 5 -7.99 16.16 -24.45
C PHE A 5 -8.19 17.29 -23.44
N ILE A 6 -8.62 16.92 -22.25
CA ILE A 6 -8.81 17.80 -21.07
C ILE A 6 -8.15 17.10 -19.91
N PHE A 7 -7.21 17.77 -19.24
CA PHE A 7 -6.41 17.14 -18.17
C PHE A 7 -6.13 18.11 -17.02
N HIS A 8 -6.21 17.59 -15.82
CA HIS A 8 -5.76 18.23 -14.60
C HIS A 8 -4.95 17.22 -13.79
N GLY A 9 -3.70 17.55 -13.51
CA GLY A 9 -2.86 16.81 -12.56
C GLY A 9 -3.12 17.28 -11.13
N GLN A 10 -2.60 16.52 -10.17
CA GLN A 10 -2.77 16.82 -8.75
C GLN A 10 -1.44 17.04 -8.02
N SER A 11 -0.30 16.89 -8.71
CA SER A 11 1.01 17.23 -8.19
C SER A 11 1.20 18.75 -8.00
N SER A 12 2.33 19.14 -7.43
CA SER A 12 2.71 20.54 -7.25
C SER A 12 2.78 21.36 -8.56
N ASP A 13 2.87 20.71 -9.72
CA ASP A 13 2.83 21.38 -11.03
C ASP A 13 1.43 21.90 -11.39
N TRP A 14 0.40 21.37 -10.75
CA TRP A 14 -1.01 21.61 -11.08
C TRP A 14 -1.81 22.24 -9.95
N VAL A 15 -1.41 21.97 -8.71
CA VAL A 15 -2.11 22.42 -7.51
C VAL A 15 -1.16 23.10 -6.57
N SER A 16 -1.47 24.33 -6.18
CA SER A 16 -0.73 25.06 -5.17
C SER A 16 -1.64 25.72 -4.16
N ARG A 17 -1.24 25.69 -2.90
CA ARG A 17 -1.93 26.34 -1.79
C ARG A 17 -1.20 27.59 -1.36
N HIS A 18 -1.96 28.64 -1.14
CA HIS A 18 -1.49 29.84 -0.46
C HIS A 18 -2.53 30.29 0.57
N ASP A 19 -2.19 30.16 1.84
CA ASP A 19 -3.11 30.39 2.97
C ASP A 19 -4.38 29.55 2.86
N GLN A 20 -5.55 30.20 2.78
CA GLN A 20 -6.87 29.57 2.61
C GLN A 20 -7.33 29.50 1.15
N ARG A 21 -6.42 29.64 0.21
CA ARG A 21 -6.72 29.59 -1.23
C ARG A 21 -5.99 28.47 -1.92
N LEU A 22 -6.69 27.84 -2.83
CA LEU A 22 -6.18 26.82 -3.74
C LEU A 22 -6.13 27.37 -5.16
N THR A 23 -4.96 27.29 -5.79
CA THR A 23 -4.79 27.58 -7.21
C THR A 23 -4.65 26.28 -7.97
N VAL A 24 -5.47 26.10 -9.00
CA VAL A 24 -5.48 24.90 -9.83
C VAL A 24 -5.24 25.25 -11.28
N ARG A 25 -4.60 24.34 -12.01
CA ARG A 25 -4.26 24.47 -13.43
C ARG A 25 -4.98 23.38 -14.24
N LEU A 26 -5.45 23.71 -15.44
CA LEU A 26 -6.11 22.80 -16.37
C LEU A 26 -5.41 22.90 -17.74
N ALA A 27 -5.12 21.76 -18.36
CA ALA A 27 -4.66 21.69 -19.75
C ALA A 27 -5.83 21.29 -20.66
N VAL A 28 -5.94 21.95 -21.79
CA VAL A 28 -6.97 21.70 -22.78
C VAL A 28 -6.34 21.68 -24.17
N GLU A 29 -6.74 20.72 -24.99
CA GLU A 29 -6.33 20.65 -26.39
C GLU A 29 -6.61 21.95 -27.15
N LYS A 30 -5.62 22.52 -27.83
CA LYS A 30 -5.69 23.84 -28.46
C LYS A 30 -6.71 23.92 -29.61
N THR A 31 -7.01 22.79 -30.23
CA THR A 31 -8.01 22.69 -31.31
C THR A 31 -9.46 22.70 -30.80
N ALA A 32 -9.68 22.50 -29.50
CA ALA A 32 -10.98 22.53 -28.90
C ALA A 32 -11.39 23.96 -28.48
N ALA A 33 -12.51 24.44 -28.98
CA ALA A 33 -13.05 25.77 -28.64
C ALA A 33 -14.09 25.66 -27.53
N PHE A 34 -13.88 26.38 -26.44
CA PHE A 34 -14.79 26.47 -25.31
C PHE A 34 -15.21 27.93 -25.08
N ASN A 35 -16.51 28.16 -24.87
CA ASN A 35 -17.07 29.48 -24.58
C ASN A 35 -16.89 29.84 -23.10
N LYS A 36 -16.78 28.81 -22.23
CA LYS A 36 -16.66 29.00 -20.80
C LYS A 36 -15.90 27.80 -20.18
N ILE A 37 -14.94 28.10 -19.33
CA ILE A 37 -14.20 27.11 -18.53
C ILE A 37 -14.23 27.57 -17.08
N VAL A 38 -14.77 26.75 -16.18
CA VAL A 38 -14.91 27.06 -14.76
C VAL A 38 -14.48 25.92 -13.85
N VAL A 39 -14.00 26.27 -12.66
CA VAL A 39 -13.93 25.38 -11.51
C VAL A 39 -15.25 25.47 -10.75
N ARG A 40 -15.84 24.32 -10.44
CA ARG A 40 -17.00 24.21 -9.55
C ARG A 40 -16.53 23.66 -8.21
N HIS A 41 -16.86 24.36 -7.11
CA HIS A 41 -16.57 23.95 -5.75
C HIS A 41 -17.69 24.39 -4.79
N GLU A 42 -17.65 23.87 -3.55
CA GLU A 42 -18.70 24.09 -2.53
C GLU A 42 -18.04 24.40 -1.17
N PRO A 43 -17.50 25.61 -0.96
CA PRO A 43 -16.74 25.95 0.24
C PRO A 43 -17.59 26.03 1.52
N ASP A 44 -18.87 26.33 1.38
CA ASP A 44 -19.85 26.52 2.44
C ASP A 44 -21.17 25.77 2.19
N ASN A 45 -21.12 24.67 1.45
CA ASN A 45 -22.23 23.84 0.96
C ASN A 45 -23.08 24.46 -0.15
N GLU A 46 -22.73 25.66 -0.63
CA GLU A 46 -23.33 26.26 -1.83
C GLU A 46 -22.37 26.12 -3.03
N GLU A 47 -22.97 26.06 -4.24
CA GLU A 47 -22.21 25.96 -5.49
C GLU A 47 -21.61 27.31 -5.87
N TYR A 48 -20.30 27.29 -6.13
CA TYR A 48 -19.58 28.42 -6.73
C TYR A 48 -18.93 27.98 -8.04
N LEU A 49 -19.02 28.83 -9.05
CA LEU A 49 -18.42 28.65 -10.36
C LEU A 49 -17.38 29.75 -10.58
N VAL A 50 -16.10 29.38 -10.46
CA VAL A 50 -14.97 30.30 -10.62
C VAL A 50 -14.46 30.21 -12.05
N GLU A 51 -14.55 31.31 -12.79
CA GLU A 51 -14.04 31.39 -14.17
C GLU A 51 -12.51 31.22 -14.20
N MET A 52 -12.03 30.40 -15.14
CA MET A 52 -10.61 30.19 -15.34
C MET A 52 -10.06 31.19 -16.37
N THR A 53 -8.82 31.61 -16.17
CA THR A 53 -8.11 32.52 -17.10
C THR A 53 -7.00 31.76 -17.82
N LEU A 54 -6.77 32.08 -19.09
CA LEU A 54 -5.66 31.53 -19.87
C LEU A 54 -4.34 32.01 -19.23
N SER A 55 -3.49 31.06 -18.86
CA SER A 55 -2.22 31.33 -18.15
C SER A 55 -0.97 30.90 -18.92
N GLY A 56 -1.15 30.21 -20.04
CA GLY A 56 -0.03 29.77 -20.88
C GLY A 56 -0.49 28.90 -22.03
N GLU A 57 0.41 28.63 -22.95
CA GLU A 57 0.14 27.76 -24.09
C GLU A 57 1.42 27.04 -24.56
N THR A 58 1.22 25.88 -25.20
CA THR A 58 2.23 25.19 -26.01
C THR A 58 1.73 25.10 -27.46
N GLU A 59 2.43 24.36 -28.30
CA GLU A 59 1.95 24.10 -29.67
C GLU A 59 0.58 23.41 -29.68
N HIS A 60 0.33 22.47 -28.75
CA HIS A 60 -0.87 21.62 -28.73
C HIS A 60 -1.84 21.92 -27.60
N LEU A 61 -1.39 22.58 -26.52
CA LEU A 61 -2.18 22.76 -25.31
C LEU A 61 -2.32 24.23 -24.93
N ASN A 62 -3.52 24.60 -24.45
CA ASN A 62 -3.79 25.80 -23.69
C ASN A 62 -3.88 25.46 -22.19
N TYR A 63 -3.25 26.28 -21.34
CA TYR A 63 -3.31 26.15 -19.90
C TYR A 63 -4.19 27.24 -19.29
N TRP A 64 -5.09 26.80 -18.42
CA TRP A 64 -6.02 27.67 -17.73
C TRP A 64 -5.77 27.57 -16.23
N THR A 65 -6.00 28.67 -15.49
CA THR A 65 -5.74 28.73 -14.05
C THR A 65 -6.90 29.43 -13.36
N ALA A 66 -7.29 28.93 -12.19
CA ALA A 66 -8.22 29.60 -11.28
C ALA A 66 -7.74 29.48 -9.84
N THR A 67 -8.11 30.47 -9.01
CA THR A 67 -7.86 30.46 -7.57
C THR A 67 -9.20 30.59 -6.84
N PHE A 68 -9.44 29.75 -5.83
CA PHE A 68 -10.68 29.74 -5.05
C PHE A 68 -10.42 29.43 -3.59
N GLU A 69 -11.39 29.67 -2.72
CA GLU A 69 -11.28 29.45 -1.28
C GLU A 69 -11.38 27.96 -0.95
N LEU A 70 -10.57 27.51 0.02
CA LEU A 70 -10.71 26.18 0.63
C LEU A 70 -12.00 26.08 1.43
N ASN A 71 -12.46 24.85 1.72
CA ASN A 71 -13.57 24.65 2.63
C ASN A 71 -13.25 25.26 3.99
N SER A 72 -14.26 25.90 4.60
CA SER A 72 -14.10 26.61 5.88
C SER A 72 -14.28 25.69 7.09
N ASP A 73 -15.01 24.58 6.94
CA ASP A 73 -15.45 23.69 8.01
C ASP A 73 -14.98 22.24 7.87
N ARG A 74 -14.25 21.94 6.80
CA ARG A 74 -13.79 20.58 6.46
C ARG A 74 -12.36 20.58 5.98
N ALA A 75 -11.60 19.55 6.39
CA ALA A 75 -10.23 19.35 5.92
C ALA A 75 -10.09 19.17 4.40
N ILE A 76 -11.12 18.57 3.77
CA ILE A 76 -11.10 18.25 2.33
C ILE A 76 -11.94 19.27 1.54
N THR A 77 -11.29 19.89 0.57
CA THR A 77 -11.93 20.69 -0.46
C THR A 77 -12.15 19.86 -1.72
N HIS A 78 -13.42 19.74 -2.13
CA HIS A 78 -13.82 19.04 -3.35
C HIS A 78 -14.00 20.05 -4.49
N TYR A 79 -13.51 19.70 -5.68
CA TYR A 79 -13.71 20.54 -6.88
C TYR A 79 -13.71 19.70 -8.16
N VAL A 80 -14.31 20.25 -9.20
CA VAL A 80 -14.35 19.68 -10.56
C VAL A 80 -14.28 20.80 -11.58
N PHE A 81 -14.01 20.47 -12.84
CA PHE A 81 -13.99 21.43 -13.94
C PHE A 81 -15.21 21.23 -14.83
N LYS A 82 -15.80 22.34 -15.30
CA LYS A 82 -16.87 22.37 -16.29
C LYS A 82 -16.44 23.22 -17.48
N LEU A 83 -16.53 22.62 -18.66
CA LEU A 83 -16.17 23.26 -19.93
C LEU A 83 -17.40 23.25 -20.84
N VAL A 84 -17.76 24.41 -21.40
CA VAL A 84 -18.99 24.61 -22.17
C VAL A 84 -18.65 25.07 -23.58
N THR A 85 -19.25 24.44 -24.58
CA THR A 85 -19.29 24.87 -25.99
C THR A 85 -20.69 25.34 -26.36
N ASP A 86 -20.92 25.75 -27.59
CA ASP A 86 -22.28 26.16 -28.06
C ASP A 86 -23.34 25.05 -27.91
N ASN A 87 -22.91 23.77 -28.05
CA ASN A 87 -23.84 22.65 -28.15
C ASN A 87 -23.61 21.54 -27.12
N TYR A 88 -22.48 21.56 -26.42
CA TYR A 88 -22.03 20.48 -25.52
C TYR A 88 -21.41 21.05 -24.25
N GLN A 89 -21.36 20.21 -23.24
CA GLN A 89 -20.56 20.46 -22.04
C GLN A 89 -19.72 19.24 -21.71
N TYR A 90 -18.58 19.49 -21.07
CA TYR A 90 -17.72 18.47 -20.51
C TYR A 90 -17.47 18.75 -19.04
N TRP A 91 -17.34 17.69 -18.28
CA TRP A 91 -16.92 17.72 -16.89
C TRP A 91 -15.66 16.92 -16.76
N LEU A 92 -14.71 17.42 -15.99
CA LEU A 92 -13.50 16.68 -15.61
C LEU A 92 -13.48 16.53 -14.10
N ASP A 93 -13.40 15.29 -13.64
CA ASP A 93 -13.18 14.89 -12.25
C ASP A 93 -11.98 13.95 -12.13
N GLY A 94 -11.72 13.38 -10.93
CA GLY A 94 -10.63 12.47 -10.70
C GLY A 94 -10.68 11.16 -11.51
N LYS A 95 -11.86 10.77 -12.00
CA LYS A 95 -12.03 9.59 -12.85
C LYS A 95 -11.76 9.88 -14.33
N GLY A 96 -12.00 11.13 -14.77
CA GLY A 96 -11.80 11.54 -16.15
C GLY A 96 -12.87 12.45 -16.70
N VAL A 97 -13.00 12.53 -18.02
CA VAL A 97 -13.92 13.42 -18.73
C VAL A 97 -15.27 12.74 -18.96
N SER A 98 -16.35 13.43 -18.64
CA SER A 98 -17.73 13.00 -18.89
C SER A 98 -18.58 14.15 -19.43
N GLN A 99 -19.79 13.84 -19.95
CA GLN A 99 -20.76 14.87 -20.40
C GLN A 99 -21.82 15.21 -19.34
N ARG A 100 -21.89 14.44 -18.27
CA ARG A 100 -22.80 14.68 -17.14
C ARG A 100 -22.06 15.16 -15.91
N VAL A 101 -22.75 15.83 -15.01
CA VAL A 101 -22.20 16.19 -13.71
C VAL A 101 -21.70 14.94 -12.96
N PRO A 102 -20.44 14.93 -12.49
CA PRO A 102 -19.88 13.79 -11.77
C PRO A 102 -20.45 13.67 -10.35
N SER A 103 -20.31 12.47 -9.77
CA SER A 103 -20.59 12.23 -8.36
C SER A 103 -19.52 12.91 -7.49
N LYS A 104 -19.91 13.40 -6.32
CA LYS A 104 -18.98 14.02 -5.36
C LYS A 104 -17.87 13.06 -4.89
N GLU A 105 -18.13 11.76 -4.92
CA GLU A 105 -17.14 10.73 -4.56
C GLU A 105 -15.91 10.75 -5.45
N THR A 106 -16.05 11.10 -6.72
CA THR A 106 -14.96 11.14 -7.70
C THR A 106 -14.41 12.55 -7.98
N HIS A 107 -14.91 13.59 -7.28
CA HIS A 107 -14.34 14.93 -7.36
C HIS A 107 -12.85 14.90 -6.99
N PHE A 108 -12.07 15.80 -7.58
CA PHE A 108 -10.73 16.09 -7.06
C PHE A 108 -10.82 16.52 -5.60
N LYS A 109 -9.86 16.07 -4.79
CA LYS A 109 -9.83 16.27 -3.34
C LYS A 109 -8.50 16.86 -2.91
N PHE A 110 -8.55 18.05 -2.32
CA PHE A 110 -7.39 18.63 -1.66
C PHE A 110 -7.60 18.59 -0.16
N ASN A 111 -6.73 17.87 0.57
CA ASN A 111 -6.75 17.83 2.02
C ASN A 111 -5.81 18.92 2.57
N ALA A 112 -6.38 19.88 3.29
CA ALA A 112 -5.64 21.04 3.81
C ALA A 112 -4.96 20.79 5.17
N GLU A 113 -5.40 19.76 5.92
CA GLU A 113 -5.01 19.55 7.32
C GLU A 113 -4.21 18.28 7.56
N HIS A 114 -4.58 17.20 6.87
CA HIS A 114 -4.01 15.87 7.11
C HIS A 114 -3.37 15.35 5.84
N GLN A 115 -2.05 15.26 5.85
CA GLN A 115 -1.30 14.66 4.75
C GLN A 115 -0.46 13.50 5.27
N PRO A 116 -0.32 12.42 4.48
CA PRO A 116 0.67 11.38 4.75
C PRO A 116 2.09 11.95 4.78
N PRO A 117 3.02 11.29 5.49
CA PRO A 117 4.42 11.69 5.45
C PRO A 117 4.97 11.63 4.03
N GLU A 118 5.67 12.69 3.60
CA GLU A 118 6.20 12.78 2.22
C GLU A 118 7.18 11.67 1.89
N TRP A 119 7.96 11.22 2.89
CA TRP A 119 8.97 10.19 2.71
C TRP A 119 8.40 8.87 2.17
N VAL A 120 7.12 8.54 2.46
CA VAL A 120 6.51 7.24 2.08
C VAL A 120 6.57 7.01 0.58
N SER A 121 6.18 8.01 -0.22
CA SER A 121 6.13 7.89 -1.69
C SER A 121 7.51 7.72 -2.34
N GLU A 122 8.58 8.04 -1.63
CA GLU A 122 9.97 7.93 -2.09
C GLU A 122 10.56 6.54 -1.85
N GLN A 123 9.87 5.68 -1.09
CA GLN A 123 10.39 4.38 -0.68
C GLN A 123 10.05 3.25 -1.65
N VAL A 124 10.82 2.17 -1.47
CA VAL A 124 10.48 0.82 -1.90
C VAL A 124 10.46 -0.05 -0.65
N PHE A 125 9.26 -0.50 -0.27
CA PHE A 125 9.07 -1.34 0.90
C PHE A 125 9.39 -2.81 0.60
N TYR A 126 9.81 -3.53 1.63
CA TYR A 126 10.05 -4.96 1.59
C TYR A 126 9.43 -5.61 2.83
N GLN A 127 8.43 -6.46 2.61
CA GLN A 127 7.72 -7.16 3.66
C GLN A 127 8.46 -8.44 4.03
N ILE A 128 8.75 -8.62 5.31
CA ILE A 128 9.44 -9.79 5.85
C ILE A 128 8.53 -10.55 6.80
N PHE A 129 8.39 -11.86 6.58
CA PHE A 129 7.86 -12.82 7.55
C PHE A 129 9.06 -13.40 8.32
N PRO A 130 9.30 -12.99 9.59
CA PRO A 130 10.59 -13.21 10.26
C PRO A 130 11.02 -14.67 10.33
N ASP A 131 10.13 -15.58 10.72
CA ASP A 131 10.43 -17.04 10.84
C ASP A 131 10.92 -17.67 9.52
N ARG A 132 10.65 -17.04 8.37
CA ARG A 132 10.92 -17.61 7.04
C ARG A 132 11.96 -16.85 6.23
N PHE A 133 12.54 -15.78 6.76
CA PHE A 133 13.46 -14.93 6.01
C PHE A 133 14.91 -15.38 6.13
N CYS A 134 15.46 -15.46 7.34
CA CYS A 134 16.82 -15.91 7.58
C CYS A 134 17.01 -16.33 9.05
N ASN A 135 17.59 -17.49 9.29
CA ASN A 135 18.01 -17.91 10.62
C ASN A 135 19.41 -17.34 10.92
N GLY A 136 19.48 -16.32 11.76
CA GLY A 136 20.72 -15.64 12.13
C GLY A 136 21.32 -16.12 13.44
N ASN A 137 20.48 -16.64 14.35
CA ASN A 137 20.90 -17.18 15.65
C ASN A 137 20.17 -18.50 15.97
N PRO A 138 20.69 -19.65 15.54
CA PRO A 138 20.04 -20.94 15.78
C PRO A 138 19.83 -21.31 17.27
N ASP A 139 20.55 -20.67 18.20
CA ASP A 139 20.44 -20.98 19.63
C ASP A 139 19.09 -20.55 20.22
N ILE A 140 18.42 -19.56 19.62
CA ILE A 140 17.10 -19.08 20.05
C ILE A 140 15.94 -19.71 19.27
N SER A 141 16.23 -20.53 18.26
CA SER A 141 15.18 -21.18 17.45
C SER A 141 14.31 -22.12 18.29
N VAL A 142 13.01 -22.14 17.99
CA VAL A 142 12.03 -23.05 18.63
C VAL A 142 12.47 -24.51 18.46
N LYS A 143 12.32 -25.30 19.52
CA LYS A 143 12.63 -26.73 19.55
C LYS A 143 11.35 -27.56 19.48
N ASP A 144 11.46 -28.78 18.96
CA ASP A 144 10.33 -29.72 18.92
C ASP A 144 9.69 -29.92 20.30
N GLY A 145 8.41 -29.67 20.40
CA GLY A 145 7.64 -29.87 21.62
C GLY A 145 7.94 -28.91 22.76
N GLU A 146 8.60 -27.79 22.49
CA GLU A 146 9.01 -26.82 23.52
C GLU A 146 7.82 -26.23 24.26
N TYR A 147 6.72 -25.96 23.56
CA TYR A 147 5.48 -25.49 24.14
C TYR A 147 4.26 -25.87 23.26
N LEU A 148 3.06 -25.52 23.72
CA LEU A 148 1.80 -25.79 23.01
C LEU A 148 1.20 -24.46 22.52
N VAL A 149 0.64 -24.46 21.32
CA VAL A 149 -0.10 -23.34 20.74
C VAL A 149 -1.59 -23.65 20.59
N SER A 150 -2.37 -22.70 20.07
CA SER A 150 -3.81 -22.84 19.81
C SER A 150 -4.61 -23.26 21.05
N GLY A 151 -4.41 -22.54 22.16
CA GLY A 151 -5.12 -22.79 23.41
C GLY A 151 -4.64 -24.06 24.12
N GLY A 152 -3.42 -24.49 23.90
CA GLY A 152 -2.79 -25.66 24.54
C GLY A 152 -3.07 -26.99 23.84
N HIS A 153 -3.50 -26.96 22.59
CA HIS A 153 -3.87 -28.19 21.87
C HIS A 153 -2.84 -28.72 20.88
N LYS A 154 -1.91 -27.87 20.39
CA LYS A 154 -0.96 -28.25 19.35
C LYS A 154 0.47 -27.96 19.79
N SER A 155 1.36 -28.94 19.65
CA SER A 155 2.78 -28.78 19.93
C SER A 155 3.50 -28.06 18.80
N VAL A 156 4.46 -27.21 19.15
CA VAL A 156 5.36 -26.61 18.15
C VAL A 156 6.30 -27.65 17.56
N THR A 157 6.62 -27.47 16.28
CA THR A 157 7.52 -28.33 15.51
C THR A 157 8.62 -27.49 14.88
N SER A 158 9.86 -27.87 15.12
CA SER A 158 11.03 -27.31 14.46
C SER A 158 11.23 -27.98 13.09
N LYS A 159 11.38 -27.18 12.05
CA LYS A 159 11.56 -27.65 10.66
C LYS A 159 12.95 -27.28 10.15
N ALA A 160 13.53 -28.16 9.35
CA ALA A 160 14.75 -27.82 8.64
C ALA A 160 14.50 -26.69 7.64
N TRP A 161 15.43 -25.74 7.55
CA TRP A 161 15.34 -24.62 6.62
C TRP A 161 15.12 -25.11 5.17
N GLY A 162 14.10 -24.54 4.51
CA GLY A 162 13.74 -24.90 3.14
C GLY A 162 12.95 -26.20 2.98
N SER A 163 12.67 -26.95 4.07
CA SER A 163 11.77 -28.10 3.98
C SER A 163 10.34 -27.65 3.68
N PRO A 164 9.51 -28.49 3.02
CA PRO A 164 8.12 -28.13 2.69
C PRO A 164 7.28 -27.81 3.93
N VAL A 165 6.40 -26.82 3.81
CA VAL A 165 5.37 -26.50 4.81
C VAL A 165 4.25 -27.54 4.75
N ASP A 166 3.62 -27.83 5.91
CA ASP A 166 2.48 -28.75 5.97
C ASP A 166 1.19 -28.01 5.58
N THR A 167 0.68 -28.33 4.40
CA THR A 167 -0.56 -27.75 3.84
C THR A 167 -1.81 -28.59 4.14
N GLU A 168 -1.66 -29.82 4.66
CA GLU A 168 -2.77 -30.78 4.76
C GLU A 168 -3.37 -30.84 6.17
N ASN A 169 -2.55 -30.69 7.22
CA ASN A 169 -2.98 -30.94 8.59
C ASN A 169 -3.41 -29.68 9.36
N GLY A 170 -3.35 -28.49 8.75
CA GLY A 170 -3.73 -27.23 9.39
C GLY A 170 -2.82 -26.83 10.57
N TYR A 171 -1.56 -27.26 10.56
CA TYR A 171 -0.56 -26.97 11.59
C TYR A 171 0.37 -25.80 11.24
N GLY A 172 0.10 -25.09 10.14
CA GLY A 172 0.98 -24.05 9.61
C GLY A 172 1.47 -23.02 10.62
N GLY A 173 0.63 -22.63 11.60
CA GLY A 173 1.02 -21.72 12.67
C GLY A 173 1.96 -22.29 13.73
N CYS A 174 2.17 -23.62 13.78
CA CYS A 174 2.99 -24.34 14.76
C CYS A 174 4.32 -24.83 14.21
N GLU A 175 4.58 -24.65 12.90
CA GLU A 175 5.81 -25.04 12.24
C GLU A 175 6.80 -23.88 12.21
N PHE A 176 7.95 -24.04 12.85
CA PHE A 176 8.99 -23.00 12.93
C PHE A 176 10.23 -23.41 12.14
N TYR A 177 10.75 -22.47 11.35
CA TYR A 177 11.98 -22.64 10.58
C TYR A 177 13.15 -21.89 11.19
N GLY A 178 12.90 -21.11 12.25
CA GLY A 178 13.92 -20.47 13.05
C GLY A 178 14.49 -19.19 12.46
N GLY A 179 13.82 -18.56 11.48
CA GLY A 179 14.17 -17.21 11.07
C GLY A 179 13.96 -16.22 12.22
N ASP A 180 14.81 -15.20 12.29
CA ASP A 180 14.89 -14.28 13.42
C ASP A 180 15.35 -12.87 13.00
N LEU A 181 15.36 -11.91 13.94
CA LEU A 181 15.82 -10.54 13.68
C LEU A 181 17.35 -10.45 13.49
N TYR A 182 18.13 -11.39 14.03
CA TYR A 182 19.57 -11.48 13.73
C TYR A 182 19.78 -11.82 12.25
N GLY A 183 18.94 -12.70 11.70
CA GLY A 183 18.95 -13.04 10.28
C GLY A 183 18.55 -11.85 9.40
N VAL A 184 17.56 -11.06 9.82
CA VAL A 184 17.23 -9.81 9.14
C VAL A 184 18.42 -8.87 9.12
N GLU A 185 19.09 -8.68 10.27
CA GLU A 185 20.29 -7.84 10.38
C GLU A 185 21.41 -8.32 9.46
N GLN A 186 21.69 -9.63 9.43
CA GLN A 186 22.73 -10.22 8.56
C GLN A 186 22.45 -10.00 7.06
N LYS A 187 21.20 -9.75 6.68
CA LYS A 187 20.78 -9.54 5.28
C LYS A 187 20.57 -8.07 4.89
N LEU A 188 20.94 -7.12 5.74
CA LEU A 188 20.79 -5.69 5.43
C LEU A 188 21.59 -5.28 4.17
N ASP A 189 22.76 -5.84 3.97
CA ASP A 189 23.56 -5.55 2.77
C ASP A 189 22.90 -6.08 1.48
N TYR A 190 22.23 -7.24 1.56
CA TYR A 190 21.41 -7.76 0.45
C TYR A 190 20.24 -6.83 0.14
N LEU A 191 19.49 -6.41 1.15
CA LEU A 191 18.33 -5.53 1.02
C LEU A 191 18.74 -4.17 0.44
N GLN A 192 19.84 -3.61 0.92
CA GLN A 192 20.40 -2.36 0.40
C GLN A 192 20.89 -2.51 -1.05
N ALA A 193 21.56 -3.62 -1.39
CA ALA A 193 22.01 -3.93 -2.74
C ALA A 193 20.85 -4.23 -3.72
N LEU A 194 19.70 -4.66 -3.22
CA LEU A 194 18.45 -4.76 -3.97
C LEU A 194 17.86 -3.37 -4.26
N GLY A 195 18.12 -2.39 -3.38
CA GLY A 195 17.57 -1.04 -3.43
C GLY A 195 16.35 -0.84 -2.50
N VAL A 196 16.10 -1.78 -1.58
CA VAL A 196 15.07 -1.62 -0.55
C VAL A 196 15.44 -0.45 0.36
N SER A 197 14.47 0.41 0.64
CA SER A 197 14.64 1.60 1.46
C SER A 197 13.72 1.65 2.68
N ALA A 198 12.76 0.72 2.79
CA ALA A 198 11.90 0.58 3.97
C ALA A 198 11.56 -0.91 4.22
N LEU A 199 11.60 -1.32 5.48
CA LEU A 199 11.17 -2.66 5.90
C LEU A 199 9.76 -2.60 6.49
N TYR A 200 8.93 -3.56 6.12
CA TYR A 200 7.70 -3.91 6.82
C TYR A 200 7.87 -5.30 7.43
N LEU A 201 7.93 -5.38 8.76
CA LEU A 201 8.01 -6.65 9.48
C LEU A 201 6.61 -7.12 9.84
N ASN A 202 6.25 -8.36 9.47
CA ASN A 202 5.12 -9.05 10.10
C ASN A 202 5.35 -9.11 11.61
N PRO A 203 4.33 -9.40 12.44
CA PRO A 203 4.42 -9.22 13.90
C PRO A 203 5.67 -9.85 14.51
N ILE A 204 6.30 -9.13 15.44
CA ILE A 204 7.53 -9.55 16.13
C ILE A 204 7.34 -9.70 17.64
N PHE A 205 6.17 -9.37 18.17
CA PHE A 205 5.92 -9.40 19.60
C PHE A 205 5.71 -10.82 20.11
N THR A 206 5.89 -11.02 21.41
CA THR A 206 5.75 -12.33 22.05
C THR A 206 4.40 -12.95 21.73
N ALA A 207 4.42 -14.13 21.11
CA ALA A 207 3.24 -14.87 20.70
C ALA A 207 3.57 -16.35 20.48
N PRO A 208 2.63 -17.29 20.73
CA PRO A 208 2.90 -18.71 20.61
C PRO A 208 3.03 -19.23 19.18
N SER A 209 2.38 -18.59 18.18
CA SER A 209 2.47 -19.01 16.79
C SER A 209 3.69 -18.46 16.05
N ASN A 210 4.04 -19.04 14.90
CA ASN A 210 5.11 -18.54 14.04
C ASN A 210 4.76 -17.20 13.37
N HIS A 211 3.48 -16.93 13.14
CA HIS A 211 2.99 -15.70 12.51
C HIS A 211 2.83 -14.53 13.50
N LYS A 212 2.78 -14.80 14.80
CA LYS A 212 2.69 -13.81 15.89
C LYS A 212 1.43 -12.92 15.90
N TYR A 213 0.40 -13.26 15.11
CA TYR A 213 -0.89 -12.54 15.16
C TYR A 213 -1.72 -12.85 16.42
N ASP A 214 -1.29 -13.80 17.23
CA ASP A 214 -1.84 -14.15 18.54
C ASP A 214 -0.93 -13.61 19.66
N THR A 215 -0.80 -12.30 19.75
CA THR A 215 0.12 -11.61 20.65
C THR A 215 -0.25 -11.84 22.12
N SER A 216 0.74 -12.21 22.94
CA SER A 216 0.62 -12.38 24.39
C SER A 216 1.33 -11.27 25.21
N ASP A 217 2.30 -10.56 24.62
CA ASP A 217 2.92 -9.37 25.20
C ASP A 217 3.33 -8.41 24.09
N TYR A 218 2.73 -7.21 24.08
CA TYR A 218 2.95 -6.18 23.05
C TYR A 218 4.21 -5.34 23.29
N THR A 219 4.84 -5.48 24.45
CA THR A 219 6.01 -4.67 24.87
C THR A 219 7.32 -5.42 24.77
N GLN A 220 7.26 -6.70 24.40
CA GLN A 220 8.44 -7.56 24.29
C GLN A 220 8.53 -8.17 22.88
N VAL A 221 9.70 -8.08 22.29
CA VAL A 221 10.05 -8.90 21.12
C VAL A 221 10.01 -10.38 21.55
N ASP A 222 9.46 -11.22 20.68
CA ASP A 222 9.42 -12.68 20.93
C ASP A 222 10.82 -13.23 21.14
N PRO A 223 11.08 -14.00 22.21
CA PRO A 223 12.42 -14.50 22.53
C PRO A 223 13.03 -15.40 21.45
N HIS A 224 12.20 -16.04 20.60
CA HIS A 224 12.67 -16.81 19.45
C HIS A 224 12.99 -15.95 18.21
N LEU A 225 12.64 -14.66 18.25
CA LEU A 225 13.03 -13.68 17.21
C LEU A 225 14.17 -12.78 17.64
N GLY A 226 14.36 -12.56 18.95
CA GLY A 226 15.42 -11.71 19.48
C GLY A 226 15.07 -11.09 20.82
N THR A 227 15.67 -9.94 21.12
CA THR A 227 15.40 -9.15 22.33
C THR A 227 15.04 -7.71 21.96
N ASN A 228 14.47 -6.97 22.91
CA ASN A 228 14.18 -5.54 22.76
C ASN A 228 15.47 -4.75 22.46
N GLU A 229 16.58 -5.07 23.12
CA GLU A 229 17.86 -4.39 22.91
C GLU A 229 18.42 -4.67 21.51
N HIS A 230 18.30 -5.92 21.03
CA HIS A 230 18.71 -6.26 19.67
C HIS A 230 17.84 -5.55 18.62
N PHE A 231 16.53 -5.50 18.85
CA PHE A 231 15.63 -4.76 17.94
C PHE A 231 15.95 -3.27 17.91
N ALA A 232 16.26 -2.65 19.05
CA ALA A 232 16.71 -1.25 19.10
C ALA A 232 17.99 -1.04 18.28
N SER A 233 18.96 -1.96 18.40
CA SER A 233 20.19 -1.96 17.58
C SER A 233 19.90 -2.13 16.09
N LEU A 234 18.95 -2.99 15.73
CA LEU A 234 18.52 -3.17 14.33
C LEU A 234 17.90 -1.89 13.75
N CYS A 235 17.03 -1.22 14.52
CA CYS A 235 16.45 0.08 14.12
C CYS A 235 17.55 1.12 13.89
N GLU A 236 18.52 1.24 14.80
CA GLU A 236 19.64 2.16 14.63
C GLU A 236 20.45 1.86 13.37
N LYS A 237 20.74 0.57 13.07
CA LYS A 237 21.47 0.16 11.87
C LYS A 237 20.69 0.42 10.57
N LEU A 238 19.37 0.30 10.60
CA LEU A 238 18.51 0.68 9.48
C LEU A 238 18.57 2.19 9.24
N HIS A 239 18.38 3.00 10.27
CA HIS A 239 18.45 4.46 10.16
C HIS A 239 19.84 4.96 9.71
N GLN A 240 20.93 4.32 10.14
CA GLN A 240 22.30 4.62 9.65
C GLN A 240 22.49 4.34 8.16
N ARG A 241 21.60 3.51 7.56
CA ARG A 241 21.55 3.21 6.12
C ARG A 241 20.48 4.01 5.37
N ASP A 242 19.89 5.00 5.99
CA ASP A 242 18.74 5.76 5.47
C ASP A 242 17.54 4.87 5.14
N MET A 243 17.39 3.74 5.83
CA MET A 243 16.27 2.82 5.69
C MET A 243 15.24 3.06 6.78
N LYS A 244 13.95 2.91 6.42
CA LYS A 244 12.81 3.05 7.30
C LYS A 244 12.35 1.68 7.82
N ILE A 245 11.62 1.69 8.96
CA ILE A 245 11.06 0.47 9.53
C ILE A 245 9.62 0.68 9.99
N MET A 246 8.74 -0.25 9.60
CA MET A 246 7.33 -0.31 9.97
C MET A 246 7.04 -1.66 10.62
N LEU A 247 6.34 -1.63 11.77
CA LEU A 247 5.87 -2.81 12.47
C LEU A 247 4.40 -3.11 12.23
N ASP A 248 4.02 -4.35 12.45
CA ASP A 248 2.65 -4.85 12.39
C ASP A 248 2.00 -4.80 13.78
N ALA A 249 0.89 -4.09 13.88
CA ALA A 249 0.15 -3.83 15.11
C ALA A 249 -1.14 -4.66 15.16
N VAL A 250 -1.15 -5.71 15.96
CA VAL A 250 -2.28 -6.62 16.13
C VAL A 250 -3.07 -6.23 17.38
N PHE A 251 -3.89 -5.16 17.29
CA PHE A 251 -4.56 -4.58 18.46
C PHE A 251 -6.06 -4.90 18.55
N ASN A 252 -6.64 -5.60 17.56
CA ASN A 252 -8.03 -6.00 17.60
C ASN A 252 -8.30 -7.11 18.64
N HIS A 253 -7.33 -7.97 18.90
CA HIS A 253 -7.44 -9.15 19.75
C HIS A 253 -6.10 -9.50 20.39
N THR A 254 -6.12 -10.38 21.39
CA THR A 254 -4.91 -10.95 22.00
C THR A 254 -4.84 -12.45 21.74
N SER A 255 -3.73 -13.08 22.14
CA SER A 255 -3.69 -14.52 22.38
C SER A 255 -4.55 -14.90 23.57
N THR A 256 -5.02 -16.16 23.61
CA THR A 256 -5.56 -16.78 24.83
C THR A 256 -4.52 -16.92 25.94
N GLU A 257 -3.22 -16.82 25.61
CA GLU A 257 -2.12 -16.85 26.58
C GLU A 257 -1.79 -15.50 27.19
N HIS A 258 -2.33 -14.42 26.63
CA HIS A 258 -2.14 -13.07 27.20
C HIS A 258 -2.53 -13.05 28.68
N PRO A 259 -1.75 -12.45 29.59
CA PRO A 259 -2.01 -12.46 31.04
C PRO A 259 -3.41 -12.00 31.42
N TRP A 260 -3.99 -11.05 30.69
CA TRP A 260 -5.38 -10.60 30.91
C TRP A 260 -6.42 -11.65 30.61
N PHE A 261 -6.17 -12.54 29.64
CA PHE A 261 -7.10 -13.61 29.28
C PHE A 261 -6.80 -14.91 30.03
N ASN A 262 -5.53 -15.36 29.97
CA ASN A 262 -4.93 -16.46 30.73
C ASN A 262 -5.74 -17.78 30.70
N LEU A 263 -6.12 -18.24 29.49
CA LEU A 263 -6.89 -19.47 29.31
C LEU A 263 -6.20 -20.68 29.97
N GLN A 264 -4.91 -20.83 29.76
CA GLN A 264 -4.10 -21.98 30.17
C GLN A 264 -3.59 -21.88 31.63
N GLY A 265 -3.75 -20.74 32.27
CA GLY A 265 -3.22 -20.51 33.63
C GLY A 265 -1.68 -20.38 33.67
N LEU A 266 -1.07 -19.93 32.60
CA LEU A 266 0.39 -19.73 32.51
C LEU A 266 0.88 -18.50 33.28
N SER A 267 0.03 -17.50 33.41
CA SER A 267 0.30 -16.31 34.23
C SER A 267 -0.13 -16.52 35.68
N PRO A 268 0.60 -15.96 36.66
CA PRO A 268 0.16 -15.96 38.07
C PRO A 268 -1.09 -15.09 38.31
N MET A 269 -1.51 -14.29 37.35
CA MET A 269 -2.67 -13.42 37.42
C MET A 269 -3.95 -14.22 37.15
N THR A 270 -5.05 -13.89 37.86
CA THR A 270 -6.37 -14.45 37.53
C THR A 270 -6.92 -13.76 36.29
N GLY A 271 -6.83 -14.41 35.13
CA GLY A 271 -7.27 -13.85 33.86
C GLY A 271 -8.80 -13.85 33.67
N ALA A 272 -9.25 -13.14 32.66
CA ALA A 272 -10.66 -12.97 32.30
C ALA A 272 -11.39 -14.29 32.07
N TYR A 273 -10.72 -15.30 31.53
CA TYR A 273 -11.31 -16.64 31.28
C TYR A 273 -11.47 -17.46 32.56
N GLN A 274 -10.56 -17.27 33.53
CA GLN A 274 -10.49 -18.10 34.72
C GLN A 274 -11.57 -17.78 35.76
N SER A 275 -12.01 -16.51 35.84
CA SER A 275 -12.99 -16.06 36.82
C SER A 275 -13.86 -14.93 36.28
N VAL A 276 -15.16 -14.98 36.62
CA VAL A 276 -16.10 -13.88 36.38
C VAL A 276 -15.76 -12.63 37.21
N ASP A 277 -15.08 -12.83 38.34
CA ASP A 277 -14.64 -11.74 39.24
C ASP A 277 -13.24 -11.21 38.87
N SER A 278 -12.65 -11.71 37.76
CA SER A 278 -11.35 -11.19 37.32
C SER A 278 -11.44 -9.70 36.99
N PRO A 279 -10.45 -8.88 37.40
CA PRO A 279 -10.40 -7.46 37.02
C PRO A 279 -10.33 -7.27 35.50
N TYR A 280 -9.89 -8.29 34.77
CA TYR A 280 -9.75 -8.27 33.31
C TYR A 280 -11.00 -8.77 32.58
N ARG A 281 -12.07 -9.19 33.29
CA ARG A 281 -13.26 -9.78 32.68
C ARG A 281 -13.86 -8.88 31.59
N HIS A 282 -13.93 -7.59 31.82
CA HIS A 282 -14.53 -6.60 30.92
C HIS A 282 -13.54 -6.05 29.86
N TYR A 283 -12.29 -6.54 29.83
CA TYR A 283 -11.36 -6.24 28.74
C TYR A 283 -11.69 -7.01 27.46
N TYR A 284 -12.58 -8.00 27.58
CA TYR A 284 -13.06 -8.85 26.50
C TYR A 284 -14.59 -8.92 26.53
N PHE A 285 -15.18 -9.47 25.48
CA PHE A 285 -16.62 -9.63 25.36
C PHE A 285 -17.02 -11.05 25.74
N PHE A 286 -17.65 -11.22 26.90
CA PHE A 286 -18.20 -12.50 27.37
C PHE A 286 -19.72 -12.48 27.37
N ASP A 287 -20.36 -13.66 27.18
CA ASP A 287 -21.79 -13.86 27.31
C ASP A 287 -22.15 -14.08 28.79
N GLY A 288 -22.39 -12.98 29.49
CA GLY A 288 -22.71 -12.96 30.93
C GLY A 288 -21.62 -13.63 31.77
N GLU A 289 -22.04 -14.53 32.68
CA GLU A 289 -21.13 -15.28 33.58
C GLU A 289 -20.53 -16.53 32.89
N SER A 290 -20.94 -16.82 31.66
CA SER A 290 -20.40 -17.97 30.92
C SER A 290 -18.95 -17.80 30.50
N GLN A 291 -18.30 -18.88 30.09
CA GLN A 291 -16.99 -18.86 29.47
C GLN A 291 -17.04 -18.67 27.93
N ASN A 292 -18.22 -18.35 27.39
CA ASN A 292 -18.36 -18.01 25.99
C ASN A 292 -17.90 -16.55 25.78
N TYR A 293 -17.05 -16.35 24.80
CA TYR A 293 -16.49 -15.04 24.45
C TYR A 293 -16.41 -14.86 22.94
N ILE A 294 -16.29 -13.61 22.51
CA ILE A 294 -16.11 -13.26 21.12
C ILE A 294 -14.64 -13.44 20.74
N GLY A 295 -14.38 -14.32 19.77
CA GLY A 295 -13.12 -14.44 19.07
C GLY A 295 -13.19 -13.79 17.70
N TRP A 296 -12.07 -13.29 17.19
CA TRP A 296 -12.00 -12.71 15.86
C TRP A 296 -12.50 -13.68 14.79
N LYS A 297 -13.55 -13.29 14.03
CA LYS A 297 -14.25 -14.16 13.07
C LYS A 297 -14.63 -15.54 13.64
N GLY A 298 -14.91 -15.64 14.95
CA GLY A 298 -15.22 -16.89 15.63
C GLY A 298 -14.01 -17.76 16.00
N ILE A 299 -12.80 -17.30 15.73
CA ILE A 299 -11.55 -18.00 16.08
C ILE A 299 -11.30 -17.85 17.57
N ARG A 300 -11.43 -18.94 18.31
CA ARG A 300 -11.37 -18.94 19.78
C ARG A 300 -9.96 -18.67 20.35
N SER A 301 -8.90 -18.87 19.59
CA SER A 301 -7.53 -18.53 20.02
C SER A 301 -7.24 -17.02 20.02
N LEU A 302 -8.16 -16.18 19.48
CA LEU A 302 -8.00 -14.76 19.27
C LEU A 302 -9.15 -13.95 19.93
N PRO A 303 -9.22 -13.89 21.29
CA PRO A 303 -10.25 -13.14 22.01
C PRO A 303 -10.16 -11.65 21.71
N VAL A 304 -11.29 -11.06 21.33
CA VAL A 304 -11.38 -9.65 20.89
C VAL A 304 -11.32 -8.71 22.08
N LEU A 305 -10.48 -7.67 22.00
CA LEU A 305 -10.35 -6.63 23.01
C LEU A 305 -11.55 -5.67 23.02
N ASN A 306 -11.97 -5.31 24.21
CA ASN A 306 -13.04 -4.34 24.44
C ASN A 306 -12.52 -2.92 24.59
N PHE A 307 -12.55 -2.13 23.53
CA PHE A 307 -12.12 -0.73 23.54
C PHE A 307 -13.09 0.23 24.26
N GLU A 308 -14.27 -0.23 24.71
CA GLU A 308 -15.11 0.55 25.62
C GLU A 308 -14.48 0.65 27.03
N HIS A 309 -13.60 -0.32 27.36
CA HIS A 309 -12.91 -0.30 28.65
C HIS A 309 -11.76 0.70 28.68
N PRO A 310 -11.72 1.63 29.65
CA PRO A 310 -10.71 2.70 29.68
C PRO A 310 -9.27 2.18 29.80
N GLU A 311 -9.03 1.13 30.58
CA GLU A 311 -7.68 0.60 30.78
C GLU A 311 -7.15 -0.12 29.52
N VAL A 312 -8.03 -0.70 28.69
CA VAL A 312 -7.63 -1.23 27.36
C VAL A 312 -7.19 -0.09 26.45
N ARG A 313 -7.94 1.01 26.41
CA ARG A 313 -7.55 2.21 25.65
C ARG A 313 -6.25 2.82 26.16
N ASP A 314 -6.11 2.94 27.49
CA ASP A 314 -4.92 3.50 28.12
C ASP A 314 -3.67 2.70 27.73
N TYR A 315 -3.76 1.37 27.82
CA TYR A 315 -2.65 0.48 27.46
C TYR A 315 -2.30 0.51 25.97
N ILE A 316 -3.29 0.50 25.08
CA ILE A 316 -3.03 0.42 23.64
C ILE A 316 -2.62 1.77 23.05
N TYR A 317 -3.35 2.88 23.36
CA TYR A 317 -3.12 4.14 22.64
C TYR A 317 -3.24 5.44 23.45
N GLN A 318 -3.99 5.49 24.59
CA GLN A 318 -4.21 6.76 25.31
C GLN A 318 -3.07 7.09 26.27
N GLY A 319 -2.58 6.10 27.02
CA GLY A 319 -1.57 6.29 28.04
C GLY A 319 -0.28 6.90 27.50
N GLU A 320 0.53 7.47 28.41
CA GLU A 320 1.84 8.00 28.03
C GLU A 320 2.77 6.91 27.51
N ASP A 321 2.71 5.72 28.14
CA ASP A 321 3.50 4.54 27.77
C ASP A 321 2.68 3.51 26.98
N ALA A 322 1.60 3.96 26.32
CA ALA A 322 0.78 3.11 25.48
C ALA A 322 1.61 2.40 24.40
N VAL A 323 1.20 1.20 24.02
CA VAL A 323 1.93 0.34 23.06
C VAL A 323 2.25 1.08 21.76
N ILE A 324 1.28 1.79 21.17
CA ILE A 324 1.50 2.58 19.95
C ILE A 324 2.66 3.56 20.12
N LYS A 325 2.75 4.22 21.27
CA LYS A 325 3.76 5.23 21.56
C LYS A 325 5.11 4.62 21.95
N HIS A 326 5.10 3.48 22.62
CA HIS A 326 6.30 2.82 23.13
C HIS A 326 7.34 2.56 22.04
N TRP A 327 6.93 1.96 20.94
CA TRP A 327 7.82 1.61 19.83
C TRP A 327 8.23 2.79 18.94
N LEU A 328 7.44 3.89 18.97
CA LEU A 328 7.78 5.14 18.28
C LEU A 328 8.81 5.99 19.04
N LYS A 329 8.97 5.74 20.35
CA LYS A 329 9.94 6.45 21.21
C LYS A 329 11.33 5.79 21.15
N PRO A 330 12.40 6.53 21.52
CA PRO A 330 13.70 5.92 21.78
C PRO A 330 13.61 4.76 22.79
N PRO A 331 14.39 3.68 22.62
CA PRO A 331 15.48 3.53 21.64
C PRO A 331 15.06 3.00 20.26
N TYR A 332 13.79 2.66 20.06
CA TYR A 332 13.32 2.00 18.84
C TYR A 332 13.11 2.99 17.68
N CYS A 333 12.32 4.04 17.89
CA CYS A 333 12.03 5.09 16.92
C CYS A 333 11.56 4.53 15.57
N ILE A 334 10.61 3.57 15.57
CA ILE A 334 10.08 3.04 14.31
C ILE A 334 9.41 4.16 13.49
N ASP A 335 9.37 4.00 12.16
CA ASP A 335 8.88 5.02 11.24
C ASP A 335 7.40 4.86 10.87
N GLY A 336 6.79 3.71 11.17
CA GLY A 336 5.40 3.45 10.82
C GLY A 336 4.78 2.25 11.53
N TRP A 337 3.45 2.22 11.44
CA TRP A 337 2.61 1.13 11.88
C TRP A 337 1.73 0.61 10.74
N ARG A 338 1.71 -0.69 10.50
CA ARG A 338 0.65 -1.38 9.77
C ARG A 338 -0.34 -1.91 10.79
N PHE A 339 -1.58 -1.50 10.73
CA PHE A 339 -2.63 -1.94 11.65
C PHE A 339 -3.40 -3.12 11.07
N ASP A 340 -3.23 -4.28 11.71
CA ASP A 340 -3.93 -5.51 11.42
C ASP A 340 -5.43 -5.35 11.67
N VAL A 341 -6.26 -5.80 10.73
CA VAL A 341 -7.73 -5.76 10.75
C VAL A 341 -8.35 -4.52 11.39
N ILE A 342 -7.75 -3.37 11.18
CA ILE A 342 -8.13 -2.09 11.82
C ILE A 342 -9.61 -1.72 11.58
N HIS A 343 -10.18 -2.15 10.46
CA HIS A 343 -11.60 -1.98 10.12
C HIS A 343 -12.55 -2.71 11.08
N MET A 344 -12.05 -3.64 11.88
CA MET A 344 -12.85 -4.42 12.85
C MET A 344 -12.80 -3.84 14.27
N LEU A 345 -11.95 -2.86 14.54
CA LEU A 345 -11.92 -2.18 15.84
C LEU A 345 -13.25 -1.50 16.14
N GLY A 346 -13.73 -1.61 17.37
CA GLY A 346 -14.98 -0.93 17.74
C GLY A 346 -15.54 -1.32 19.09
N GLU A 347 -16.79 -0.95 19.27
CA GLU A 347 -17.60 -1.18 20.48
C GLU A 347 -18.53 -2.38 20.24
N GLY A 348 -18.46 -3.36 21.11
CA GLY A 348 -19.28 -4.57 21.02
C GLY A 348 -19.03 -5.35 19.72
N GLU A 349 -20.09 -5.96 19.21
CA GLU A 349 -20.05 -6.66 17.91
C GLU A 349 -20.23 -5.69 16.74
N GLY A 350 -19.57 -5.98 15.61
CA GLY A 350 -19.81 -5.29 14.35
C GLY A 350 -19.06 -3.97 14.18
N ALA A 351 -17.92 -3.78 14.82
CA ALA A 351 -17.03 -2.62 14.64
C ALA A 351 -17.75 -1.26 14.81
N LYS A 352 -18.66 -1.16 15.75
CA LYS A 352 -19.37 0.11 16.04
C LYS A 352 -18.37 1.19 16.42
N ASN A 353 -18.61 2.41 15.93
CA ASN A 353 -17.77 3.58 16.19
C ASN A 353 -16.31 3.42 15.70
N ASN A 354 -16.06 2.56 14.72
CA ASN A 354 -14.72 2.24 14.20
C ASN A 354 -13.88 3.50 13.88
N ALA A 355 -14.46 4.45 13.16
CA ALA A 355 -13.75 5.67 12.76
C ALA A 355 -13.17 6.46 13.96
N HIS A 356 -13.85 6.46 15.10
CA HIS A 356 -13.35 7.09 16.32
C HIS A 356 -12.02 6.47 16.78
N TYR A 357 -11.96 5.14 16.82
CA TYR A 357 -10.76 4.43 17.28
C TYR A 357 -9.62 4.54 16.27
N VAL A 358 -9.90 4.45 14.97
CA VAL A 358 -8.87 4.62 13.95
C VAL A 358 -8.25 6.01 13.98
N LYS A 359 -9.07 7.07 14.14
CA LYS A 359 -8.60 8.44 14.35
C LYS A 359 -7.74 8.56 15.62
N ALA A 360 -8.18 7.92 16.71
CA ALA A 360 -7.45 7.94 17.96
C ALA A 360 -6.09 7.22 17.87
N PHE A 361 -6.01 6.11 17.17
CA PHE A 361 -4.75 5.40 16.89
C PHE A 361 -3.79 6.27 16.08
N ARG A 362 -4.31 6.88 15.00
CA ARG A 362 -3.53 7.82 14.19
C ARG A 362 -3.01 8.98 15.04
N GLN A 363 -3.88 9.61 15.81
CA GLN A 363 -3.51 10.75 16.66
C GLN A 363 -2.42 10.34 17.66
N SER A 364 -2.59 9.19 18.33
CA SER A 364 -1.61 8.67 19.28
C SER A 364 -0.23 8.46 18.65
N ALA A 365 -0.18 7.93 17.43
CA ALA A 365 1.07 7.76 16.71
C ALA A 365 1.70 9.10 16.29
N LYS A 366 0.88 10.02 15.76
CA LYS A 366 1.33 11.34 15.28
C LYS A 366 1.75 12.28 16.43
N ASP A 367 1.21 12.11 17.62
CA ASP A 367 1.62 12.88 18.82
C ASP A 367 3.08 12.59 19.21
N VAL A 368 3.57 11.38 18.93
CA VAL A 368 4.96 11.01 19.20
C VAL A 368 5.85 11.31 18.01
N ASN A 369 5.41 10.92 16.83
CA ASN A 369 6.14 11.13 15.57
C ASN A 369 5.16 11.62 14.49
N PRO A 370 5.12 12.93 14.19
CA PRO A 370 4.27 13.49 13.13
C PRO A 370 4.49 12.83 11.76
N ASP A 371 5.70 12.34 11.51
CA ASP A 371 6.08 11.64 10.29
C ASP A 371 5.89 10.12 10.34
N CYS A 372 5.21 9.59 11.37
CA CYS A 372 4.84 8.17 11.44
C CYS A 372 3.89 7.82 10.30
N TYR A 373 4.24 6.80 9.51
CA TYR A 373 3.33 6.25 8.49
C TYR A 373 2.26 5.36 9.14
N VAL A 374 0.99 5.68 8.91
CA VAL A 374 -0.18 4.95 9.41
C VAL A 374 -0.81 4.19 8.26
N LEU A 375 -0.54 2.88 8.20
CA LEU A 375 -1.01 1.97 7.16
C LEU A 375 -2.12 1.08 7.71
N GLY A 376 -3.27 1.02 7.04
CA GLY A 376 -4.36 0.09 7.37
C GLY A 376 -4.36 -1.18 6.50
N GLU A 377 -4.86 -2.27 7.05
CA GLU A 377 -5.17 -3.47 6.29
C GLU A 377 -6.63 -3.48 5.86
N HIS A 378 -6.87 -3.49 4.53
CA HIS A 378 -8.21 -3.58 3.96
C HIS A 378 -8.17 -4.45 2.69
N PHE A 379 -8.77 -5.63 2.73
CA PHE A 379 -8.91 -6.48 1.54
C PHE A 379 -9.91 -5.95 0.51
N PHE A 380 -10.79 -5.05 0.95
CA PHE A 380 -11.83 -4.42 0.15
C PHE A 380 -11.52 -2.94 -0.07
N GLU A 381 -12.52 -2.18 -0.49
CA GLU A 381 -12.42 -0.74 -0.70
C GLU A 381 -12.16 0.00 0.62
N ALA A 382 -11.04 0.72 0.69
CA ALA A 382 -10.61 1.45 1.88
C ALA A 382 -10.97 2.95 1.86
N THR A 383 -11.80 3.40 0.95
CA THR A 383 -12.09 4.82 0.70
C THR A 383 -12.44 5.60 1.97
N GLN A 384 -13.28 5.04 2.84
CA GLN A 384 -13.74 5.75 4.05
C GLN A 384 -12.63 6.02 5.08
N TRP A 385 -11.58 5.20 5.12
CA TRP A 385 -10.43 5.37 6.03
C TRP A 385 -9.34 6.27 5.45
N LEU A 386 -9.36 6.51 4.13
CA LEU A 386 -8.34 7.25 3.39
C LEU A 386 -8.76 8.70 3.08
N GLN A 387 -9.56 9.31 3.95
CA GLN A 387 -9.97 10.72 3.82
C GLN A 387 -9.08 11.68 4.64
N GLY A 388 -7.92 11.20 5.13
CA GLY A 388 -6.86 12.00 5.71
C GLY A 388 -6.76 12.01 7.22
N ASP A 389 -7.84 11.77 7.96
CA ASP A 389 -7.86 11.84 9.43
C ASP A 389 -7.82 10.45 10.12
N GLN A 390 -7.79 9.37 9.35
CA GLN A 390 -7.75 8.00 9.85
C GLN A 390 -6.46 7.29 9.46
N GLU A 391 -6.26 7.02 8.17
CA GLU A 391 -5.08 6.33 7.64
C GLU A 391 -4.36 7.17 6.60
N ASP A 392 -3.04 7.05 6.55
CA ASP A 392 -2.22 7.69 5.52
C ASP A 392 -2.28 6.89 4.21
N GLY A 393 -2.31 5.57 4.31
CA GLY A 393 -2.42 4.63 3.20
C GLY A 393 -3.04 3.31 3.65
N ALA A 394 -3.37 2.45 2.70
CA ALA A 394 -3.77 1.07 2.92
C ALA A 394 -2.88 0.12 2.12
N MET A 395 -2.81 -1.14 2.56
CA MET A 395 -2.38 -2.22 1.67
C MET A 395 -3.32 -2.21 0.48
N ASN A 396 -2.81 -1.82 -0.71
CA ASN A 396 -3.67 -1.42 -1.84
C ASN A 396 -4.22 -2.61 -2.61
N TYR A 397 -5.02 -3.42 -1.94
CA TYR A 397 -5.71 -4.54 -2.58
C TYR A 397 -6.71 -4.07 -3.63
N TYR A 398 -7.62 -3.16 -3.24
CA TYR A 398 -8.71 -2.73 -4.12
C TYR A 398 -8.25 -1.92 -5.33
N GLY A 399 -7.31 -1.00 -5.15
CA GLY A 399 -6.86 -0.10 -6.22
C GLY A 399 -5.70 -0.65 -7.06
N PHE A 400 -5.02 -1.72 -6.61
CA PHE A 400 -3.87 -2.28 -7.33
C PHE A 400 -3.86 -3.80 -7.40
N ALA A 401 -3.77 -4.52 -6.26
CA ALA A 401 -3.53 -5.97 -6.27
C ALA A 401 -4.67 -6.75 -6.95
N HIS A 402 -5.93 -6.44 -6.61
CA HIS A 402 -7.09 -7.12 -7.20
C HIS A 402 -7.27 -6.85 -8.68
N PRO A 403 -7.24 -5.59 -9.19
CA PRO A 403 -7.35 -5.35 -10.62
C PRO A 403 -6.17 -5.96 -11.42
N VAL A 404 -4.94 -5.92 -10.90
CA VAL A 404 -3.79 -6.54 -11.57
C VAL A 404 -3.93 -8.06 -11.62
N ARG A 405 -4.38 -8.69 -10.54
CA ARG A 405 -4.67 -10.12 -10.52
C ARG A 405 -5.80 -10.49 -11.48
N ALA A 406 -6.89 -9.71 -11.49
CA ALA A 406 -8.01 -9.94 -12.41
C ALA A 406 -7.59 -9.83 -13.88
N LEU A 407 -6.74 -8.85 -14.23
CA LEU A 407 -6.25 -8.65 -15.58
C LEU A 407 -5.27 -9.75 -16.02
N LEU A 408 -4.29 -10.11 -15.19
CA LEU A 408 -3.16 -10.94 -15.59
C LEU A 408 -3.28 -12.40 -15.17
N ALA A 409 -3.83 -12.69 -14.00
CA ALA A 409 -4.07 -14.05 -13.55
C ALA A 409 -5.48 -14.55 -13.87
N GLN A 410 -6.39 -13.67 -14.32
CA GLN A 410 -7.77 -13.97 -14.63
C GLN A 410 -8.56 -14.54 -13.43
N LEU A 411 -8.28 -13.99 -12.25
CA LEU A 411 -8.91 -14.34 -10.98
C LEU A 411 -9.40 -13.07 -10.28
N ASP A 412 -10.65 -13.07 -9.85
CA ASP A 412 -11.24 -11.94 -9.12
C ASP A 412 -10.81 -11.90 -7.64
N ILE A 413 -11.46 -11.04 -6.85
CA ILE A 413 -11.18 -10.87 -5.43
C ILE A 413 -11.39 -12.15 -4.60
N SER A 414 -12.30 -13.03 -5.03
CA SER A 414 -12.61 -14.33 -4.39
C SER A 414 -11.86 -15.49 -5.04
N PHE A 415 -10.96 -15.20 -5.98
CA PHE A 415 -10.26 -16.19 -6.82
C PHE A 415 -11.17 -16.95 -7.79
N ASP A 416 -12.35 -16.40 -8.08
CA ASP A 416 -13.20 -16.92 -9.14
C ASP A 416 -12.70 -16.47 -10.53
N PRO A 417 -12.89 -17.28 -11.58
CA PRO A 417 -12.46 -16.94 -12.93
C PRO A 417 -13.13 -15.67 -13.47
N ILE A 418 -12.33 -14.76 -14.01
CA ILE A 418 -12.79 -13.52 -14.65
C ILE A 418 -11.99 -13.22 -15.94
N GLN A 419 -12.63 -12.58 -16.90
CA GLN A 419 -11.96 -11.99 -18.07
C GLN A 419 -12.17 -10.47 -18.02
N LEU A 420 -11.26 -9.78 -17.36
CA LEU A 420 -11.31 -8.33 -17.22
C LEU A 420 -10.76 -7.69 -18.52
N SER A 421 -11.53 -6.78 -19.12
CA SER A 421 -11.03 -6.01 -20.26
C SER A 421 -10.03 -4.94 -19.83
N VAL A 422 -9.17 -4.46 -20.74
CA VAL A 422 -8.28 -3.31 -20.49
C VAL A 422 -9.09 -2.09 -20.08
N GLY A 423 -10.25 -1.85 -20.72
CA GLY A 423 -11.12 -0.73 -20.38
C GLY A 423 -11.64 -0.80 -18.95
N ASP A 424 -12.17 -1.95 -18.54
CA ASP A 424 -12.68 -2.15 -17.16
C ASP A 424 -11.55 -2.08 -16.12
N PHE A 425 -10.37 -2.60 -16.44
CA PHE A 425 -9.19 -2.49 -15.58
C PHE A 425 -8.80 -1.02 -15.33
N LEU A 426 -8.70 -0.22 -16.39
CA LEU A 426 -8.33 1.20 -16.28
C LEU A 426 -9.43 2.02 -15.59
N ASP A 427 -10.71 1.69 -15.84
CA ASP A 427 -11.85 2.33 -15.18
C ASP A 427 -11.87 2.02 -13.67
N TRP A 428 -11.64 0.77 -13.27
CA TRP A 428 -11.52 0.38 -11.86
C TRP A 428 -10.40 1.15 -11.17
N GLN A 429 -9.21 1.19 -11.77
CA GLN A 429 -8.08 1.92 -11.21
C GLN A 429 -8.33 3.44 -11.13
N ALA A 430 -8.97 4.02 -12.15
CA ALA A 430 -9.32 5.45 -12.16
C ALA A 430 -10.33 5.79 -11.06
N GLU A 431 -11.35 4.94 -10.86
CA GLU A 431 -12.33 5.09 -9.80
C GLU A 431 -11.69 5.00 -8.41
N ALA A 432 -10.86 3.99 -8.19
CA ALA A 432 -10.16 3.81 -6.91
C ALA A 432 -9.29 5.02 -6.55
N ARG A 433 -8.56 5.59 -7.52
CA ARG A 433 -7.77 6.82 -7.31
C ARG A 433 -8.67 8.04 -7.05
N ALA A 434 -9.73 8.22 -7.84
CA ALA A 434 -10.59 9.40 -7.75
C ALA A 434 -11.28 9.55 -6.40
N LYS A 435 -11.53 8.44 -5.68
CA LYS A 435 -12.24 8.43 -4.41
C LYS A 435 -11.42 8.92 -3.21
N ILE A 436 -10.11 9.07 -3.34
CA ILE A 436 -9.20 9.46 -2.24
C ILE A 436 -8.34 10.66 -2.60
N PRO A 437 -7.90 11.47 -1.60
CA PRO A 437 -7.00 12.60 -1.83
C PRO A 437 -5.68 12.19 -2.48
N TRP A 438 -5.05 13.09 -3.24
CA TRP A 438 -3.83 12.83 -3.99
C TRP A 438 -2.67 12.28 -3.12
N HIS A 439 -2.40 12.91 -1.98
CA HIS A 439 -1.32 12.46 -1.11
C HIS A 439 -1.57 11.05 -0.56
N ASN A 440 -2.84 10.69 -0.29
CA ASN A 440 -3.21 9.32 0.08
C ASN A 440 -3.08 8.34 -1.10
N GLN A 441 -3.28 8.78 -2.37
CA GLN A 441 -3.00 7.94 -3.54
C GLN A 441 -1.51 7.58 -3.62
N LEU A 442 -0.61 8.54 -3.37
CA LEU A 442 0.84 8.33 -3.37
C LEU A 442 1.31 7.39 -2.27
N SER A 443 0.60 7.38 -1.14
CA SER A 443 0.94 6.61 0.06
C SER A 443 0.24 5.26 0.14
N GLN A 444 -0.53 4.85 -0.90
CA GLN A 444 -1.04 3.48 -0.97
C GLN A 444 0.11 2.50 -1.12
N LEU A 445 0.12 1.42 -0.32
CA LEU A 445 1.14 0.39 -0.41
C LEU A 445 0.74 -0.65 -1.48
N ASN A 446 1.28 -0.49 -2.69
CA ASN A 446 1.02 -1.39 -3.81
C ASN A 446 1.80 -2.69 -3.66
N GLN A 447 1.15 -3.82 -3.88
CA GLN A 447 1.76 -5.14 -3.76
C GLN A 447 1.15 -6.12 -4.77
N LEU A 448 1.92 -7.10 -5.22
CA LEU A 448 1.43 -8.20 -6.06
C LEU A 448 0.97 -9.37 -5.19
N ASP A 449 1.69 -9.63 -4.13
CA ASP A 449 1.47 -10.69 -3.16
C ASP A 449 1.86 -10.23 -1.75
N SER A 450 1.43 -10.99 -0.74
CA SER A 450 1.71 -10.75 0.67
C SER A 450 1.67 -12.08 1.45
N HIS A 451 1.86 -12.01 2.76
CA HIS A 451 1.72 -13.18 3.63
C HIS A 451 0.28 -13.75 3.70
N ASP A 452 -0.72 -13.00 3.23
CA ASP A 452 -2.15 -13.39 3.23
C ASP A 452 -2.66 -13.88 1.88
N THR A 453 -1.84 -13.81 0.83
CA THR A 453 -2.24 -14.19 -0.53
C THR A 453 -1.30 -15.22 -1.11
N ALA A 454 -1.76 -15.96 -2.11
CA ALA A 454 -0.87 -16.77 -2.94
C ALA A 454 0.17 -15.89 -3.63
N ARG A 455 1.36 -16.45 -3.89
CA ARG A 455 2.42 -15.78 -4.64
C ARG A 455 1.95 -15.45 -6.06
N PHE A 456 2.27 -14.27 -6.56
CA PHE A 456 1.75 -13.81 -7.85
C PHE A 456 2.24 -14.69 -9.02
N LEU A 457 3.48 -15.16 -8.98
CA LEU A 457 4.01 -16.08 -10.00
C LEU A 457 3.23 -17.41 -10.04
N GLU A 458 2.78 -17.91 -8.88
CA GLU A 458 1.88 -19.06 -8.78
C GLU A 458 0.54 -18.79 -9.47
N LEU A 459 -0.06 -17.63 -9.19
CA LEU A 459 -1.36 -17.25 -9.76
C LEU A 459 -1.33 -17.12 -11.29
N VAL A 460 -0.20 -16.68 -11.86
CA VAL A 460 0.00 -16.63 -13.31
C VAL A 460 0.57 -17.93 -13.89
N LYS A 461 0.57 -19.03 -13.11
CA LYS A 461 0.97 -20.39 -13.53
C LYS A 461 2.39 -20.46 -14.07
N ASP A 462 3.34 -19.84 -13.34
CA ASP A 462 4.76 -19.78 -13.70
C ASP A 462 5.02 -19.15 -15.10
N ASP A 463 4.15 -18.22 -15.54
CA ASP A 463 4.41 -17.44 -16.77
C ASP A 463 5.30 -16.22 -16.43
N PRO A 464 6.59 -16.26 -16.78
CA PRO A 464 7.54 -15.20 -16.47
C PRO A 464 7.20 -13.87 -17.17
N ARG A 465 6.49 -13.90 -18.31
CA ARG A 465 6.11 -12.69 -19.05
C ARG A 465 5.03 -11.93 -18.29
N ARG A 466 3.97 -12.62 -17.83
CA ARG A 466 2.89 -12.02 -17.04
C ARG A 466 3.41 -11.52 -15.69
N PHE A 467 4.30 -12.27 -15.06
CA PHE A 467 4.92 -11.86 -13.79
C PHE A 467 5.76 -10.59 -13.94
N LYS A 468 6.64 -10.54 -14.97
CA LYS A 468 7.45 -9.34 -15.26
C LYS A 468 6.60 -8.15 -15.68
N LEU A 469 5.51 -8.36 -16.43
CA LEU A 469 4.56 -7.30 -16.77
C LEU A 469 3.91 -6.72 -15.50
N ALA A 470 3.43 -7.58 -14.58
CA ALA A 470 2.87 -7.15 -13.30
C ALA A 470 3.88 -6.37 -12.44
N ALA A 471 5.13 -6.84 -12.37
CA ALA A 471 6.20 -6.15 -11.66
C ALA A 471 6.52 -4.79 -12.30
N THR A 472 6.56 -4.70 -13.62
CA THR A 472 6.75 -3.42 -14.33
C THR A 472 5.63 -2.43 -13.97
N LEU A 473 4.38 -2.91 -13.93
CA LEU A 473 3.24 -2.08 -13.53
C LEU A 473 3.33 -1.66 -12.05
N LEU A 474 3.78 -2.54 -11.14
CA LEU A 474 3.98 -2.22 -9.72
C LEU A 474 4.89 -1.00 -9.53
N PHE A 475 5.99 -0.92 -10.27
CA PHE A 475 6.94 0.18 -10.15
C PHE A 475 6.57 1.42 -10.97
N GLY A 476 5.75 1.28 -12.00
CA GLY A 476 5.30 2.39 -12.85
C GLY A 476 4.03 3.09 -12.37
N TYR A 477 3.18 2.41 -11.61
CA TYR A 477 1.88 2.92 -11.20
C TYR A 477 1.95 3.94 -10.04
N VAL A 478 0.84 4.66 -9.79
CA VAL A 478 0.69 5.57 -8.65
C VAL A 478 0.62 4.78 -7.35
N GLY A 479 1.33 5.23 -6.33
CA GLY A 479 1.45 4.58 -5.03
C GLY A 479 2.88 4.15 -4.75
N THR A 480 3.10 3.51 -3.61
CA THR A 480 4.40 3.09 -3.12
C THR A 480 4.55 1.58 -3.25
N PRO A 481 5.55 1.06 -3.97
CA PRO A 481 5.71 -0.37 -4.18
C PRO A 481 6.19 -1.08 -2.91
N CYS A 482 5.64 -2.28 -2.67
CA CYS A 482 6.07 -3.21 -1.64
C CYS A 482 6.32 -4.58 -2.26
N LEU A 483 7.47 -5.16 -1.98
CA LEU A 483 7.81 -6.54 -2.31
C LEU A 483 7.60 -7.42 -1.09
N TYR A 484 6.92 -8.53 -1.22
CA TYR A 484 6.93 -9.59 -0.23
C TYR A 484 8.22 -10.40 -0.39
N TYR A 485 8.89 -10.78 0.70
CA TYR A 485 10.20 -11.45 0.64
C TYR A 485 10.19 -12.62 -0.35
N GLY A 486 11.22 -12.69 -1.18
CA GLY A 486 11.39 -13.74 -2.19
C GLY A 486 10.61 -13.54 -3.50
N THR A 487 9.72 -12.54 -3.60
CA THR A 487 9.05 -12.18 -4.86
C THR A 487 10.10 -11.81 -5.92
N GLU A 488 11.14 -11.10 -5.52
CA GLU A 488 12.27 -10.72 -6.37
C GLU A 488 13.12 -11.91 -6.84
N LEU A 489 12.96 -13.07 -6.23
CA LEU A 489 13.62 -14.32 -6.65
C LEU A 489 12.69 -15.24 -7.47
N GLY A 490 11.42 -14.85 -7.66
CA GLY A 490 10.42 -15.67 -8.33
C GLY A 490 9.91 -16.81 -7.44
N MET A 491 9.81 -16.61 -6.12
CA MET A 491 9.22 -17.60 -5.23
C MET A 491 7.78 -17.87 -5.60
N MET A 492 7.43 -19.15 -5.66
CA MET A 492 6.08 -19.66 -5.80
C MET A 492 5.51 -20.11 -4.46
N GLY A 493 4.22 -20.27 -4.39
CA GLY A 493 3.49 -20.77 -3.23
C GLY A 493 2.01 -20.43 -3.33
N SER A 494 1.17 -21.39 -3.01
CA SER A 494 -0.30 -21.26 -2.96
C SER A 494 -0.72 -20.43 -1.74
N HIS A 495 -1.96 -20.55 -1.29
CA HIS A 495 -2.44 -19.87 -0.09
C HIS A 495 -1.68 -20.30 1.18
N ASP A 496 -1.83 -19.51 2.24
CA ASP A 496 -1.30 -19.82 3.57
C ASP A 496 -1.57 -21.29 3.96
N PRO A 497 -0.56 -22.05 4.40
CA PRO A 497 0.81 -21.64 4.74
C PRO A 497 1.84 -21.73 3.60
N ASP A 498 1.47 -22.17 2.40
CA ASP A 498 2.40 -22.46 1.31
C ASP A 498 3.09 -21.20 0.73
N ASN A 499 2.43 -20.04 0.78
CA ASN A 499 3.00 -18.73 0.41
C ASN A 499 4.12 -18.27 1.36
N ARG A 500 4.30 -18.94 2.52
CA ARG A 500 5.26 -18.62 3.58
C ARG A 500 6.43 -19.61 3.62
N ARG A 501 6.89 -20.09 2.47
CA ARG A 501 8.10 -20.91 2.36
C ARG A 501 9.34 -20.11 2.76
N CYS A 502 10.42 -20.81 3.15
CA CYS A 502 11.68 -20.15 3.49
C CYS A 502 12.30 -19.43 2.30
N MET A 503 12.96 -18.30 2.57
CA MET A 503 13.75 -17.58 1.58
C MET A 503 14.83 -18.49 0.99
N PRO A 504 14.89 -18.69 -0.35
CA PRO A 504 15.83 -19.59 -1.00
C PRO A 504 17.18 -18.89 -1.26
N TRP A 505 17.94 -18.62 -0.20
CA TRP A 505 19.19 -17.85 -0.26
C TRP A 505 20.22 -18.42 -1.24
N GLU A 506 20.20 -19.72 -1.48
CA GLU A 506 21.09 -20.42 -2.43
C GLU A 506 20.79 -20.07 -3.90
N THR A 507 19.63 -19.51 -4.19
CA THR A 507 19.23 -19.14 -5.56
C THR A 507 19.55 -17.68 -5.92
N VAL A 508 20.05 -16.89 -4.99
CA VAL A 508 20.33 -15.45 -5.17
C VAL A 508 21.35 -15.20 -6.27
N GLU A 509 22.41 -16.02 -6.31
CA GLU A 509 23.43 -15.90 -7.34
C GLU A 509 22.86 -16.32 -8.72
N ASN A 510 23.04 -15.43 -9.70
CA ASN A 510 22.57 -15.64 -11.09
C ASN A 510 21.03 -15.71 -11.28
N ASN A 511 20.24 -15.22 -10.31
CA ASN A 511 18.79 -15.14 -10.45
C ASN A 511 18.37 -14.03 -11.43
N SER A 512 17.66 -14.40 -12.49
CA SER A 512 17.25 -13.47 -13.54
C SER A 512 16.13 -12.52 -13.10
N TYR A 513 15.27 -12.92 -12.15
CA TYR A 513 14.25 -12.04 -11.59
C TYR A 513 14.89 -10.98 -10.69
N LEU A 514 15.88 -11.36 -9.86
CA LEU A 514 16.59 -10.42 -9.01
C LEU A 514 17.21 -9.27 -9.81
N ALA A 515 17.89 -9.59 -10.92
CA ALA A 515 18.47 -8.57 -11.81
C ALA A 515 17.40 -7.64 -12.39
N PHE A 516 16.26 -8.19 -12.77
CA PHE A 516 15.11 -7.45 -13.31
C PHE A 516 14.49 -6.50 -12.25
N PHE A 517 14.25 -6.99 -11.03
CA PHE A 517 13.73 -6.15 -9.94
C PHE A 517 14.70 -5.05 -9.54
N LYS A 518 16.01 -5.31 -9.51
CA LYS A 518 17.03 -4.26 -9.27
C LYS A 518 16.94 -3.12 -10.28
N GLN A 519 16.70 -3.41 -11.55
CA GLN A 519 16.53 -2.37 -12.58
C GLN A 519 15.28 -1.52 -12.33
N LEU A 520 14.13 -2.14 -12.02
CA LEU A 520 12.88 -1.44 -11.71
C LEU A 520 13.00 -0.56 -10.46
N ILE A 521 13.61 -1.10 -9.40
CA ILE A 521 13.83 -0.38 -8.15
C ILE A 521 14.76 0.83 -8.38
N ALA A 522 15.87 0.63 -9.06
CA ALA A 522 16.80 1.70 -9.38
C ALA A 522 16.15 2.83 -10.18
N LEU A 523 15.32 2.49 -11.17
CA LEU A 523 14.54 3.47 -11.91
C LEU A 523 13.58 4.24 -11.02
N ARG A 524 12.83 3.54 -10.17
CA ARG A 524 11.87 4.16 -9.24
C ARG A 524 12.56 5.16 -8.31
N LEU A 525 13.66 4.74 -7.68
CA LEU A 525 14.40 5.57 -6.72
C LEU A 525 15.08 6.78 -7.37
N SER A 526 15.52 6.65 -8.62
CA SER A 526 16.19 7.74 -9.35
C SER A 526 15.24 8.70 -10.06
N ASN A 527 13.93 8.42 -10.11
CA ASN A 527 12.99 9.19 -10.90
C ASN A 527 11.81 9.75 -10.09
N PRO A 528 11.82 11.05 -9.75
CA PRO A 528 10.74 11.69 -8.99
C PRO A 528 9.36 11.57 -9.63
N ALA A 529 9.28 11.47 -10.97
CA ALA A 529 8.00 11.29 -11.64
C ALA A 529 7.31 9.99 -11.28
N LEU A 530 8.06 8.90 -11.06
CA LEU A 530 7.50 7.63 -10.59
C LEU A 530 7.06 7.68 -9.12
N GLN A 531 7.70 8.54 -8.31
CA GLN A 531 7.41 8.68 -6.89
C GLN A 531 6.18 9.58 -6.65
N LYS A 532 6.18 10.79 -7.21
CA LYS A 532 5.21 11.86 -6.91
C LYS A 532 4.51 12.45 -8.14
N GLY A 533 4.84 11.96 -9.36
CA GLY A 533 4.33 12.52 -10.61
C GLY A 533 2.88 12.16 -10.89
N ASP A 534 2.23 13.00 -11.68
CA ASP A 534 0.87 12.78 -12.16
C ASP A 534 0.76 11.55 -13.07
N TYR A 535 -0.44 11.00 -13.16
CA TYR A 535 -0.80 9.93 -14.07
C TYR A 535 -1.53 10.52 -15.29
N ILE A 536 -0.90 10.47 -16.47
CA ILE A 536 -1.45 11.03 -17.70
C ILE A 536 -1.78 9.87 -18.66
N PRO A 537 -3.05 9.57 -18.93
CA PRO A 537 -3.42 8.53 -19.88
C PRO A 537 -3.07 8.98 -21.32
N LEU A 538 -2.34 8.15 -22.06
CA LEU A 538 -1.87 8.47 -23.40
C LEU A 538 -2.55 7.65 -24.49
N TYR A 539 -2.72 6.35 -24.26
CA TYR A 539 -3.27 5.41 -25.24
C TYR A 539 -3.95 4.22 -24.55
N GLN A 540 -5.02 3.70 -25.16
CA GLN A 540 -5.58 2.39 -24.82
C GLN A 540 -6.27 1.75 -26.04
N ASP A 541 -6.17 0.43 -26.12
CA ASP A 541 -7.01 -0.43 -26.96
C ASP A 541 -7.41 -1.69 -26.17
N ASN A 542 -7.94 -2.71 -26.84
CA ASN A 542 -8.41 -3.93 -26.17
C ASN A 542 -7.29 -4.78 -25.55
N GLU A 543 -6.04 -4.55 -25.93
CA GLU A 543 -4.89 -5.41 -25.55
C GLU A 543 -3.67 -4.60 -25.08
N SER A 544 -3.75 -3.27 -25.10
CA SER A 544 -2.63 -2.39 -24.75
C SER A 544 -3.08 -1.13 -24.08
N PHE A 545 -2.23 -0.60 -23.21
CA PHE A 545 -2.42 0.73 -22.64
C PHE A 545 -1.08 1.41 -22.38
N VAL A 546 -1.08 2.73 -22.45
CA VAL A 546 0.10 3.56 -22.19
C VAL A 546 -0.32 4.77 -21.37
N PHE A 547 0.46 5.05 -20.33
CA PHE A 547 0.33 6.28 -19.56
C PHE A 547 1.70 6.89 -19.28
N ALA A 548 1.74 8.19 -19.03
CA ALA A 548 2.92 8.85 -18.52
C ALA A 548 2.81 9.07 -17.01
N ARG A 549 3.96 9.02 -16.33
CA ARG A 549 4.18 9.63 -15.03
C ARG A 549 5.04 10.88 -15.25
N GLN A 550 4.58 12.02 -14.73
CA GLN A 550 5.27 13.30 -14.98
C GLN A 550 5.31 14.17 -13.73
N LEU A 551 6.49 14.75 -13.46
CA LEU A 551 6.70 15.78 -12.44
C LEU A 551 7.80 16.74 -12.94
N GLY A 552 7.43 18.00 -13.13
CA GLY A 552 8.32 18.97 -13.78
C GLY A 552 8.81 18.46 -15.14
N ASP A 553 10.11 18.47 -15.32
CA ASP A 553 10.76 18.01 -16.56
C ASP A 553 11.00 16.48 -16.59
N ASN A 554 10.63 15.76 -15.51
CA ASN A 554 10.78 14.32 -15.49
C ASN A 554 9.54 13.64 -16.07
N THR A 555 9.73 12.86 -17.11
CA THR A 555 8.65 12.09 -17.77
C THR A 555 9.09 10.65 -17.96
N VAL A 556 8.25 9.72 -17.51
CA VAL A 556 8.41 8.27 -17.73
C VAL A 556 7.18 7.76 -18.44
N ILE A 557 7.36 7.17 -19.61
CA ILE A 557 6.31 6.49 -20.38
C ILE A 557 6.24 5.05 -19.92
N ASN A 558 5.04 4.63 -19.54
CA ASN A 558 4.72 3.29 -19.08
C ASN A 558 3.85 2.62 -20.15
N GLY A 559 4.38 1.64 -20.86
CA GLY A 559 3.68 0.96 -21.95
C GLY A 559 3.49 -0.52 -21.65
N PHE A 560 2.29 -1.06 -21.95
CA PHE A 560 1.91 -2.44 -21.66
C PHE A 560 1.20 -3.07 -22.85
N ASN A 561 1.65 -4.27 -23.22
CA ASN A 561 1.07 -5.11 -24.27
C ASN A 561 0.67 -6.46 -23.68
N LEU A 562 -0.62 -6.76 -23.71
CA LEU A 562 -1.23 -7.98 -23.19
C LEU A 562 -1.43 -9.06 -24.28
N SER A 563 -1.14 -8.72 -25.54
CA SER A 563 -1.28 -9.68 -26.65
C SER A 563 -0.05 -10.58 -26.80
N ASP A 564 -0.22 -11.70 -27.49
CA ASP A 564 0.87 -12.63 -27.82
C ASP A 564 1.68 -12.21 -29.07
N THR A 565 1.43 -11.01 -29.61
CA THR A 565 2.16 -10.44 -30.75
C THR A 565 2.79 -9.11 -30.40
N PRO A 566 3.93 -8.73 -31.02
CA PRO A 566 4.51 -7.42 -30.82
C PRO A 566 3.58 -6.33 -31.36
N LYS A 567 3.53 -5.19 -30.67
CA LYS A 567 2.75 -4.02 -31.09
C LYS A 567 3.65 -2.82 -31.29
N THR A 568 3.42 -2.09 -32.38
CA THR A 568 4.03 -0.77 -32.63
C THR A 568 2.93 0.27 -32.59
N LEU A 569 3.06 1.22 -31.67
CA LEU A 569 2.08 2.27 -31.37
C LEU A 569 2.68 3.63 -31.71
N SER A 570 1.84 4.60 -32.10
CA SER A 570 2.19 6.01 -32.13
C SER A 570 1.50 6.71 -30.97
N ILE A 571 2.29 7.21 -30.04
CA ILE A 571 1.79 7.78 -28.78
C ILE A 571 1.74 9.30 -28.90
N ASP A 572 0.59 9.90 -28.60
CA ASP A 572 0.36 11.34 -28.52
C ASP A 572 1.10 11.94 -27.30
N LEU A 573 2.41 12.06 -27.42
CA LEU A 573 3.26 12.56 -26.34
C LEU A 573 3.02 14.03 -26.03
N TRP A 574 2.53 14.83 -27.02
CA TRP A 574 2.15 16.21 -26.84
C TRP A 574 1.18 16.44 -25.66
N LYS A 575 0.45 15.40 -25.23
CA LYS A 575 -0.42 15.42 -24.02
C LYS A 575 0.38 15.68 -22.74
N THR A 576 1.67 15.40 -22.73
CA THR A 576 2.60 15.68 -21.63
C THR A 576 3.34 17.02 -21.81
N ALA A 577 3.00 17.78 -22.85
CA ALA A 577 3.75 18.96 -23.32
C ALA A 577 5.20 18.68 -23.79
N VAL A 578 5.60 17.43 -23.88
CA VAL A 578 6.87 17.03 -24.49
C VAL A 578 6.65 16.82 -25.98
N THR A 579 7.35 17.58 -26.82
CA THR A 579 7.26 17.48 -28.28
C THR A 579 8.41 16.69 -28.87
N ASP A 580 9.61 16.86 -28.34
CA ASP A 580 10.82 16.24 -28.84
C ASP A 580 11.67 15.73 -27.68
N GLY A 581 12.40 14.63 -27.90
CA GLY A 581 13.28 14.08 -26.87
C GLY A 581 13.65 12.62 -27.11
N GLU A 582 14.73 12.19 -26.50
CA GLU A 582 15.16 10.79 -26.50
C GLU A 582 14.66 10.10 -25.23
N PHE A 583 13.99 8.99 -25.38
CA PHE A 583 13.54 8.12 -24.31
C PHE A 583 14.37 6.82 -24.30
N ILE A 584 14.77 6.38 -23.12
CA ILE A 584 15.51 5.13 -22.94
C ILE A 584 14.67 4.13 -22.15
N SER A 585 14.48 2.94 -22.71
CA SER A 585 13.90 1.80 -21.97
C SER A 585 14.83 1.43 -20.81
N SER A 586 14.26 1.37 -19.62
CA SER A 586 15.02 1.02 -18.42
C SER A 586 15.32 -0.48 -18.34
N LEU A 587 14.58 -1.31 -19.09
CA LEU A 587 14.72 -2.77 -19.08
C LEU A 587 15.66 -3.26 -20.18
N SER A 588 15.60 -2.66 -21.38
CA SER A 588 16.39 -3.10 -22.53
C SER A 588 17.55 -2.16 -22.90
N GLY A 589 17.54 -0.92 -22.38
CA GLY A 589 18.48 0.13 -22.81
C GLY A 589 18.19 0.66 -24.21
N GLN A 590 17.13 0.22 -24.89
CA GLN A 590 16.77 0.65 -26.22
C GLN A 590 16.34 2.12 -26.21
N LYS A 591 16.82 2.88 -27.21
CA LYS A 591 16.48 4.27 -27.39
C LYS A 591 15.36 4.46 -28.39
N THR A 592 14.49 5.40 -28.11
CA THR A 592 13.41 5.84 -28.99
C THR A 592 13.30 7.36 -28.94
N SER A 593 13.09 8.00 -30.10
CA SER A 593 13.01 9.45 -30.18
C SER A 593 11.58 9.90 -30.47
N ALA A 594 11.12 10.84 -29.65
CA ALA A 594 9.89 11.58 -29.93
C ALA A 594 10.21 12.72 -30.93
N CYS A 595 9.27 12.98 -31.83
CA CYS A 595 9.35 14.05 -32.81
C CYS A 595 7.96 14.66 -33.03
N ASN A 596 7.87 16.00 -32.97
CA ASN A 596 6.62 16.75 -33.16
C ASN A 596 5.46 16.22 -32.26
N GLY A 597 5.76 15.90 -31.01
CA GLY A 597 4.74 15.42 -30.06
C GLY A 597 4.25 13.98 -30.28
N GLN A 598 4.94 13.20 -31.12
CA GLN A 598 4.65 11.78 -31.37
C GLN A 598 5.83 10.92 -30.94
N LEU A 599 5.53 9.85 -30.20
CA LEU A 599 6.51 8.85 -29.79
C LEU A 599 6.16 7.48 -30.41
N PRO A 600 7.02 6.95 -31.31
CA PRO A 600 6.87 5.57 -31.76
C PRO A 600 7.29 4.63 -30.64
N LEU A 601 6.40 3.74 -30.21
CA LEU A 601 6.63 2.79 -29.13
C LEU A 601 6.40 1.37 -29.63
N THR A 602 7.42 0.53 -29.54
CA THR A 602 7.30 -0.92 -29.87
C THR A 602 7.39 -1.73 -28.58
N LEU A 603 6.35 -2.53 -28.34
CA LEU A 603 6.22 -3.39 -27.17
C LEU A 603 6.27 -4.85 -27.60
N SER A 604 7.06 -5.65 -26.91
CA SER A 604 7.12 -7.10 -27.09
C SER A 604 5.80 -7.78 -26.70
N PRO A 605 5.55 -9.03 -27.11
CA PRO A 605 4.38 -9.79 -26.67
C PRO A 605 4.35 -9.96 -25.14
N MET A 606 3.18 -9.81 -24.54
CA MET A 606 2.93 -9.98 -23.11
C MET A 606 4.04 -9.31 -22.26
N SER A 607 4.20 -8.00 -22.41
CA SER A 607 5.29 -7.25 -21.77
C SER A 607 4.87 -5.87 -21.31
N GLY A 608 5.61 -5.34 -20.33
CA GLY A 608 5.60 -3.94 -19.94
C GLY A 608 6.98 -3.33 -20.13
N ASP A 609 7.05 -2.01 -20.39
CA ASP A 609 8.30 -1.26 -20.45
C ASP A 609 8.15 0.14 -19.85
N LEU A 610 9.22 0.62 -19.25
CA LEU A 610 9.32 1.96 -18.65
C LEU A 610 10.41 2.74 -19.39
N LEU A 611 10.02 3.80 -20.09
CA LEU A 611 10.92 4.62 -20.88
C LEU A 611 11.08 6.00 -20.22
N ALA A 612 12.27 6.31 -19.75
CA ALA A 612 12.57 7.59 -19.13
C ALA A 612 13.10 8.59 -20.16
N LEU A 613 12.56 9.82 -20.12
CA LEU A 613 13.06 10.95 -20.92
C LEU A 613 14.50 11.29 -20.50
N GLN A 614 15.41 11.33 -21.48
CA GLN A 614 16.77 11.76 -21.24
C GLN A 614 16.84 13.27 -21.17
N ARG A 615 17.45 13.79 -20.12
CA ARG A 615 17.80 15.22 -20.07
C ARG A 615 18.96 15.47 -21.03
N GLY A 616 18.82 16.43 -21.89
CA GLY A 616 19.95 16.94 -22.63
C GLY A 616 21.06 17.41 -21.65
N SER A 617 22.28 16.90 -21.84
CA SER A 617 23.45 17.26 -21.04
C SER A 617 23.81 18.71 -21.23
#